data_c3967388a5daecc71a43823c69580252
#
_entry.id   c3967388a5daecc71a43823c69580252
#
_cell.length_a   1.000
_cell.length_b   1.000
_cell.length_c   1.000
_cell.angle_alpha   90.00
_cell.angle_beta   90.00
_cell.angle_gamma   90.00
#
_symmetry.space_group_name_H-M   'P 1'
#
loop_
_entity.id
_entity.type
_entity.pdbx_description
1 polymer ?
#
loop_
_entity_poly.entity_id
_entity_poly.type
_entity_poly.pdbx_seq_one_letter_code
_entity_poly.pdbx_strand_id
1 'polypeptide(L)'
;MKKIRAANQLNPEILFRTYCSNCHGADKKGTAFGPDLTSRIKKYKGTQIASIIQKGAPPMPSFGFLSQEQIASIVSFVKDTVVQQSFETSDIPQNNEPYGFNGYSFYLDSKGDPAIAPPFGTMTAIDLNTGDIVWQVPLGEDPKFKKMGIANSGMFNRGGGIATSGGLIFIGATGDNMFRAFDQKTGKVLWEYQLPGMASSIPSTYAVGNKQYVVVSVNGEQENNFKGGYIAFAIQ
;
A
#
# COMPACT_ATOMS: atom_id res chain seq x y z
N MET A 1 22.07 -12.63 -5.86
CA MET A 1 20.93 -11.70 -5.95
C MET A 1 20.40 -11.42 -7.35
N LYS A 2 21.22 -11.29 -8.40
CA LYS A 2 20.71 -11.06 -9.79
C LYS A 2 19.88 -12.20 -10.41
N LYS A 3 20.19 -13.48 -10.14
CA LYS A 3 19.45 -14.63 -10.71
C LYS A 3 18.03 -14.81 -10.16
N ILE A 4 17.79 -14.51 -8.88
CA ILE A 4 16.46 -14.65 -8.25
C ILE A 4 15.48 -13.57 -8.78
N ARG A 5 15.95 -12.35 -9.04
CA ARG A 5 15.10 -11.29 -9.65
C ARG A 5 14.66 -11.64 -11.07
N ALA A 6 15.53 -12.23 -11.89
CA ALA A 6 15.18 -12.60 -13.26
C ALA A 6 14.16 -13.74 -13.33
N ALA A 7 14.26 -14.74 -12.44
CA ALA A 7 13.31 -15.87 -12.39
C ALA A 7 11.89 -15.41 -11.98
N ASN A 8 11.76 -14.53 -11.01
CA ASN A 8 10.46 -13.96 -10.58
C ASN A 8 9.84 -13.02 -11.63
N GLN A 9 10.66 -12.38 -12.47
CA GLN A 9 10.15 -11.48 -13.53
C GLN A 9 9.43 -12.21 -14.67
N LEU A 10 9.63 -13.51 -14.81
CA LEU A 10 9.02 -14.33 -15.87
C LEU A 10 8.05 -15.40 -15.33
N ASN A 11 7.82 -15.46 -14.00
CA ASN A 11 6.85 -16.39 -13.43
C ASN A 11 5.43 -16.03 -13.90
N PRO A 12 4.77 -16.93 -14.65
CA PRO A 12 3.50 -16.64 -15.30
C PRO A 12 2.37 -16.32 -14.31
N GLU A 13 2.32 -17.03 -13.18
CA GLU A 13 1.32 -16.82 -12.14
C GLU A 13 1.54 -15.49 -11.42
N ILE A 14 2.78 -15.15 -11.07
CA ILE A 14 3.11 -13.88 -10.43
C ILE A 14 2.75 -12.71 -11.35
N LEU A 15 3.10 -12.79 -12.64
CA LEU A 15 2.74 -11.77 -13.62
C LEU A 15 1.22 -11.60 -13.73
N PHE A 16 0.48 -12.69 -13.82
CA PHE A 16 -0.98 -12.65 -13.87
C PHE A 16 -1.58 -12.05 -12.61
N ARG A 17 -1.11 -12.47 -11.43
CA ARG A 17 -1.58 -11.92 -10.15
C ARG A 17 -1.29 -10.43 -10.02
N THR A 18 -0.13 -9.98 -10.50
CA THR A 18 0.27 -8.58 -10.41
C THR A 18 -0.55 -7.66 -11.31
N TYR A 19 -0.81 -8.07 -12.55
CA TYR A 19 -1.36 -7.16 -13.57
C TYR A 19 -2.80 -7.45 -13.98
N CYS A 20 -3.30 -8.66 -13.75
CA CYS A 20 -4.55 -9.12 -14.34
C CYS A 20 -5.62 -9.51 -13.30
N SER A 21 -5.21 -10.01 -12.13
CA SER A 21 -6.12 -10.64 -11.16
C SER A 21 -7.14 -9.68 -10.56
N ASN A 22 -6.84 -8.39 -10.44
CA ASN A 22 -7.79 -7.39 -9.92
C ASN A 22 -9.08 -7.31 -10.74
N CYS A 23 -8.98 -7.50 -12.05
CA CYS A 23 -10.13 -7.50 -12.94
C CYS A 23 -10.65 -8.90 -13.24
N HIS A 24 -9.74 -9.87 -13.46
CA HIS A 24 -10.13 -11.20 -13.93
C HIS A 24 -10.24 -12.28 -12.84
N GLY A 25 -10.01 -11.89 -11.56
CA GLY A 25 -9.97 -12.84 -10.44
C GLY A 25 -8.66 -13.65 -10.41
N ALA A 26 -8.21 -14.03 -9.23
CA ALA A 26 -7.00 -14.87 -9.08
C ALA A 26 -7.21 -16.28 -9.65
N ASP A 27 -8.46 -16.75 -9.68
CA ASP A 27 -8.92 -18.02 -10.24
C ASP A 27 -9.32 -17.93 -11.73
N LYS A 28 -9.13 -16.77 -12.35
CA LYS A 28 -9.46 -16.46 -13.74
C LYS A 28 -10.97 -16.46 -14.07
N LYS A 29 -11.87 -16.54 -13.06
CA LYS A 29 -13.33 -16.59 -13.25
C LYS A 29 -14.00 -15.24 -13.43
N GLY A 30 -13.21 -14.17 -13.41
CA GLY A 30 -13.72 -12.80 -13.56
C GLY A 30 -14.13 -12.17 -12.24
N THR A 31 -14.44 -10.87 -12.31
CA THR A 31 -14.97 -10.05 -11.24
C THR A 31 -16.01 -9.09 -11.81
N ALA A 32 -16.49 -8.13 -11.01
CA ALA A 32 -17.33 -7.04 -11.51
C ALA A 32 -16.62 -6.13 -12.54
N PHE A 33 -15.27 -6.19 -12.59
CA PHE A 33 -14.42 -5.32 -13.43
C PHE A 33 -13.88 -6.00 -14.69
N GLY A 34 -13.93 -7.34 -14.77
CA GLY A 34 -13.39 -8.05 -15.93
C GLY A 34 -14.02 -9.45 -16.10
N PRO A 35 -14.08 -9.92 -17.35
CA PRO A 35 -14.78 -11.17 -17.66
C PRO A 35 -14.02 -12.41 -17.19
N ASP A 36 -14.78 -13.52 -17.09
CA ASP A 36 -14.28 -14.87 -16.95
C ASP A 36 -13.38 -15.23 -18.14
N LEU A 37 -12.13 -15.58 -17.85
CA LEU A 37 -11.15 -16.01 -18.84
C LEU A 37 -11.19 -17.51 -19.08
N THR A 38 -11.68 -18.32 -18.15
CA THR A 38 -11.65 -19.80 -18.26
C THR A 38 -12.45 -20.31 -19.46
N SER A 39 -13.56 -19.63 -19.77
CA SER A 39 -14.42 -19.95 -20.90
C SER A 39 -14.06 -19.18 -22.18
N ARG A 40 -13.77 -17.88 -22.04
CA ARG A 40 -13.55 -16.99 -23.20
C ARG A 40 -12.24 -17.25 -23.92
N ILE A 41 -11.16 -17.54 -23.18
CA ILE A 41 -9.81 -17.64 -23.74
C ILE A 41 -9.66 -18.80 -24.73
N LYS A 42 -10.49 -19.83 -24.62
CA LYS A 42 -10.46 -21.00 -25.52
C LYS A 42 -10.72 -20.64 -26.98
N LYS A 43 -11.43 -19.52 -27.22
CA LYS A 43 -11.79 -19.04 -28.56
C LYS A 43 -10.66 -18.26 -29.26
N TYR A 44 -9.61 -17.87 -28.54
CA TYR A 44 -8.54 -17.02 -29.06
C TYR A 44 -7.24 -17.79 -29.25
N LYS A 45 -6.51 -17.49 -30.34
CA LYS A 45 -5.10 -17.93 -30.51
C LYS A 45 -4.21 -17.14 -29.54
N GLY A 46 -3.08 -17.72 -29.14
CA GLY A 46 -2.13 -17.07 -28.23
C GLY A 46 -1.67 -15.69 -28.71
N THR A 47 -1.45 -15.54 -30.01
CA THR A 47 -1.08 -14.27 -30.66
C THR A 47 -2.17 -13.20 -30.54
N GLN A 48 -3.43 -13.60 -30.59
CA GLN A 48 -4.55 -12.66 -30.42
C GLN A 48 -4.65 -12.19 -28.97
N ILE A 49 -4.45 -13.10 -28.00
CA ILE A 49 -4.41 -12.77 -26.58
C ILE A 49 -3.25 -11.81 -26.30
N ALA A 50 -2.06 -12.10 -26.83
CA ALA A 50 -0.90 -11.24 -26.71
C ALA A 50 -1.17 -9.83 -27.25
N SER A 51 -1.82 -9.73 -28.42
CA SER A 51 -2.22 -8.44 -29.00
C SER A 51 -3.24 -7.68 -28.12
N ILE A 52 -4.20 -8.40 -27.52
CA ILE A 52 -5.18 -7.79 -26.60
C ILE A 52 -4.47 -7.27 -25.34
N ILE A 53 -3.56 -8.03 -24.76
CA ILE A 53 -2.78 -7.59 -23.60
C ILE A 53 -1.98 -6.34 -23.95
N GLN A 54 -1.29 -6.36 -25.08
CA GLN A 54 -0.41 -5.28 -25.49
C GLN A 54 -1.17 -3.98 -25.82
N LYS A 55 -2.27 -4.09 -26.55
CA LYS A 55 -3.04 -2.91 -27.04
C LYS A 55 -4.17 -2.49 -26.11
N GLY A 56 -4.61 -3.36 -25.22
CA GLY A 56 -5.85 -3.21 -24.48
C GLY A 56 -7.08 -3.55 -25.33
N ALA A 57 -8.22 -3.64 -24.65
CA ALA A 57 -9.54 -3.77 -25.26
C ALA A 57 -10.55 -3.13 -24.30
N PRO A 58 -11.07 -1.94 -24.57
CA PRO A 58 -11.90 -1.22 -23.62
C PRO A 58 -13.04 -2.06 -23.01
N PRO A 59 -13.22 -2.06 -21.67
CA PRO A 59 -12.55 -1.21 -20.67
C PRO A 59 -11.17 -1.70 -20.17
N MET A 60 -10.64 -2.80 -20.71
CA MET A 60 -9.31 -3.32 -20.35
C MET A 60 -8.21 -2.37 -20.83
N PRO A 61 -7.30 -1.88 -19.94
CA PRO A 61 -6.20 -1.01 -20.33
C PRO A 61 -5.13 -1.74 -21.15
N SER A 62 -4.27 -0.96 -21.81
CA SER A 62 -3.07 -1.49 -22.48
C SER A 62 -1.98 -1.83 -21.48
N PHE A 63 -1.32 -2.97 -21.69
CA PHE A 63 -0.12 -3.40 -20.96
C PHE A 63 1.10 -3.43 -21.89
N GLY A 64 1.16 -2.50 -22.85
CA GLY A 64 2.24 -2.39 -23.81
C GLY A 64 3.63 -2.12 -23.21
N PHE A 65 3.72 -1.79 -21.92
CA PHE A 65 4.98 -1.64 -21.18
C PHE A 65 5.61 -2.99 -20.76
N LEU A 66 4.85 -4.10 -20.84
CA LEU A 66 5.39 -5.43 -20.55
C LEU A 66 6.25 -5.93 -21.73
N SER A 67 7.34 -6.64 -21.42
CA SER A 67 8.16 -7.28 -22.45
C SER A 67 7.40 -8.40 -23.18
N GLN A 68 7.88 -8.76 -24.37
CA GLN A 68 7.26 -9.84 -25.14
C GLN A 68 7.30 -11.18 -24.39
N GLU A 69 8.38 -11.44 -23.63
CA GLU A 69 8.53 -12.63 -22.80
C GLU A 69 7.54 -12.63 -21.64
N GLN A 70 7.30 -11.48 -21.01
CA GLN A 70 6.30 -11.35 -19.94
C GLN A 70 4.87 -11.56 -20.47
N ILE A 71 4.56 -10.99 -21.62
CA ILE A 71 3.27 -11.22 -22.30
C ILE A 71 3.09 -12.68 -22.67
N ALA A 72 4.11 -13.31 -23.24
CA ALA A 72 4.08 -14.74 -23.58
C ALA A 72 3.87 -15.63 -22.35
N SER A 73 4.51 -15.30 -21.22
CA SER A 73 4.32 -15.98 -19.93
C SER A 73 2.88 -15.85 -19.44
N ILE A 74 2.29 -14.65 -19.49
CA ILE A 74 0.88 -14.44 -19.11
C ILE A 74 -0.04 -15.24 -20.03
N VAL A 75 0.20 -15.22 -21.33
CA VAL A 75 -0.60 -15.98 -22.32
C VAL A 75 -0.56 -17.47 -22.02
N SER A 76 0.60 -18.04 -21.70
CA SER A 76 0.73 -19.46 -21.36
C SER A 76 -0.04 -19.82 -20.10
N PHE A 77 -0.01 -18.96 -19.07
CA PHE A 77 -0.75 -19.15 -17.82
C PHE A 77 -2.26 -19.08 -18.02
N VAL A 78 -2.73 -18.13 -18.80
CA VAL A 78 -4.17 -17.95 -19.05
C VAL A 78 -4.72 -19.10 -19.90
N LYS A 79 -3.93 -19.67 -20.81
CA LYS A 79 -4.32 -20.82 -21.66
C LYS A 79 -4.15 -22.19 -20.97
N ASP A 80 -3.71 -22.22 -19.72
CA ASP A 80 -3.36 -23.46 -19.02
C ASP A 80 -2.35 -24.33 -19.80
N THR A 81 -1.55 -23.69 -20.67
CA THR A 81 -0.50 -24.36 -21.46
C THR A 81 0.86 -24.24 -20.76
N VAL A 82 0.86 -23.92 -19.48
CA VAL A 82 2.06 -23.90 -18.68
C VAL A 82 2.56 -25.33 -18.62
N VAL A 83 3.60 -25.63 -19.40
CA VAL A 83 4.52 -26.69 -19.04
C VAL A 83 5.04 -26.26 -17.67
N GLN A 84 4.64 -26.97 -16.62
CA GLN A 84 5.30 -26.84 -15.32
C GLN A 84 6.78 -27.02 -15.57
N GLN A 85 7.52 -25.93 -15.76
CA GLN A 85 8.92 -25.97 -15.44
C GLN A 85 8.92 -26.21 -13.92
N SER A 86 9.09 -27.48 -13.57
CA SER A 86 9.48 -27.84 -12.24
C SER A 86 10.74 -27.02 -11.97
N PHE A 87 10.59 -25.94 -11.21
CA PHE A 87 11.74 -25.35 -10.56
C PHE A 87 12.29 -26.48 -9.70
N GLU A 88 13.41 -27.03 -10.10
CA GLU A 88 14.19 -27.85 -9.21
C GLU A 88 14.55 -26.92 -8.02
N THR A 89 13.82 -27.10 -6.94
CA THR A 89 14.03 -26.38 -5.67
C THR A 89 15.31 -26.87 -4.96
N SER A 90 16.19 -27.55 -5.68
CA SER A 90 17.42 -28.12 -5.16
C SER A 90 18.41 -27.11 -4.59
N ASP A 91 18.25 -25.81 -4.90
CA ASP A 91 19.16 -24.75 -4.42
C ASP A 91 18.57 -23.88 -3.30
N ILE A 92 17.35 -24.15 -2.86
CA ILE A 92 16.80 -23.55 -1.64
C ILE A 92 17.08 -24.54 -0.50
N PRO A 93 17.78 -24.12 0.57
CA PRO A 93 17.91 -24.98 1.75
C PRO A 93 16.49 -25.40 2.15
N GLN A 94 16.19 -26.69 1.98
CA GLN A 94 14.94 -27.24 2.44
C GLN A 94 15.00 -27.35 3.96
N ASN A 95 14.79 -26.24 4.64
CA ASN A 95 14.23 -26.29 5.96
C ASN A 95 12.81 -26.83 5.78
N ASN A 96 12.63 -28.12 5.99
CA ASN A 96 11.35 -28.82 5.91
C ASN A 96 10.38 -28.43 7.04
N GLU A 97 10.55 -27.25 7.61
CA GLU A 97 9.63 -26.64 8.56
C GLU A 97 8.55 -25.91 7.74
N PRO A 98 7.31 -26.38 7.76
CA PRO A 98 6.23 -25.69 7.06
C PRO A 98 5.96 -24.36 7.78
N TYR A 99 6.38 -23.26 7.19
CA TYR A 99 6.01 -21.93 7.68
C TYR A 99 4.54 -21.66 7.32
N GLY A 100 3.68 -21.64 8.35
CA GLY A 100 2.29 -21.21 8.20
C GLY A 100 2.16 -19.71 8.47
N PHE A 101 1.44 -18.99 7.61
CA PHE A 101 1.07 -17.61 7.90
C PHE A 101 -0.16 -17.60 8.82
N ASN A 102 0.03 -17.22 10.08
CA ASN A 102 -1.02 -17.17 11.10
C ASN A 102 -1.73 -15.79 11.18
N GLY A 103 -1.56 -14.94 10.19
CA GLY A 103 -2.06 -13.57 10.20
C GLY A 103 -1.07 -12.57 10.82
N TYR A 104 -1.52 -11.33 10.94
CA TYR A 104 -0.78 -10.27 11.62
C TYR A 104 -1.23 -10.19 13.08
N SER A 105 -0.29 -10.17 14.00
CA SER A 105 -0.54 -9.91 15.42
C SER A 105 0.40 -8.83 15.92
N PHE A 106 -0.10 -7.99 16.83
CA PHE A 106 0.77 -7.05 17.54
C PHE A 106 1.57 -7.80 18.60
N TYR A 107 2.84 -7.43 18.75
CA TYR A 107 3.67 -7.91 19.85
C TYR A 107 3.31 -7.11 21.11
N LEU A 108 2.49 -7.72 21.96
CA LEU A 108 1.91 -7.09 23.15
C LEU A 108 2.41 -7.79 24.41
N ASP A 109 2.46 -7.03 25.51
CA ASP A 109 2.72 -7.56 26.85
C ASP A 109 1.44 -8.22 27.45
N SER A 110 1.55 -8.71 28.67
CA SER A 110 0.42 -9.35 29.39
C SER A 110 -0.75 -8.40 29.73
N LYS A 111 -0.55 -7.09 29.57
CA LYS A 111 -1.57 -6.06 29.80
C LYS A 111 -2.20 -5.56 28.49
N GLY A 112 -1.75 -6.10 27.35
CA GLY A 112 -2.19 -5.68 26.03
C GLY A 112 -1.51 -4.41 25.53
N ASP A 113 -0.41 -3.98 26.15
CA ASP A 113 0.39 -2.85 25.71
C ASP A 113 1.49 -3.27 24.73
N PRO A 114 1.99 -2.40 23.84
CA PRO A 114 3.12 -2.75 23.01
C PRO A 114 4.32 -3.21 23.85
N ALA A 115 4.83 -4.43 23.59
CA ALA A 115 5.94 -5.02 24.33
C ALA A 115 7.32 -4.49 23.87
N ILE A 116 7.36 -3.22 23.48
CA ILE A 116 8.57 -2.46 23.09
C ILE A 116 8.57 -1.13 23.84
N ALA A 117 9.73 -0.51 23.96
CA ALA A 117 9.83 0.84 24.52
C ALA A 117 9.27 1.88 23.53
N PRO A 118 8.57 2.94 23.99
CA PRO A 118 8.18 4.06 23.13
C PRO A 118 9.42 4.77 22.56
N PRO A 119 9.29 5.45 21.40
CA PRO A 119 8.05 5.75 20.71
C PRO A 119 7.52 4.57 19.89
N PHE A 120 6.21 4.29 19.95
CA PHE A 120 5.53 3.21 19.22
C PHE A 120 5.30 3.52 17.73
N GLY A 121 5.48 4.76 17.34
CA GLY A 121 5.44 5.25 15.96
C GLY A 121 6.30 6.47 15.80
N THR A 122 6.98 6.57 14.66
CA THR A 122 7.86 7.70 14.34
C THR A 122 7.64 8.18 12.92
N MET A 123 7.95 9.44 12.70
CA MET A 123 8.14 10.02 11.38
C MET A 123 9.62 10.38 11.22
N THR A 124 10.21 9.94 10.11
CA THR A 124 11.66 10.07 9.89
C THR A 124 11.91 10.70 8.52
N ALA A 125 12.73 11.73 8.46
CA ALA A 125 13.26 12.28 7.23
C ALA A 125 14.68 11.75 6.99
N ILE A 126 14.92 11.31 5.76
CA ILE A 126 16.21 10.74 5.33
C ILE A 126 16.69 11.54 4.14
N ASP A 127 17.95 11.97 4.17
CA ASP A 127 18.60 12.53 2.98
C ASP A 127 18.93 11.38 2.01
N LEU A 128 18.32 11.41 0.84
CA LEU A 128 18.47 10.34 -0.16
C LEU A 128 19.86 10.34 -0.83
N ASN A 129 20.63 11.44 -0.73
CA ASN A 129 21.98 11.51 -1.30
C ASN A 129 23.00 10.83 -0.40
N THR A 130 22.83 10.95 0.92
CA THR A 130 23.77 10.40 1.91
C THR A 130 23.26 9.15 2.62
N GLY A 131 21.93 8.99 2.73
CA GLY A 131 21.27 7.95 3.52
C GLY A 131 21.15 8.30 5.00
N ASP A 132 21.54 9.53 5.39
CA ASP A 132 21.52 9.96 6.79
C ASP A 132 20.11 10.36 7.23
N ILE A 133 19.80 10.12 8.51
CA ILE A 133 18.59 10.62 9.14
C ILE A 133 18.78 12.12 9.43
N VAL A 134 17.98 12.96 8.77
CA VAL A 134 17.96 14.41 8.98
C VAL A 134 17.25 14.75 10.29
N TRP A 135 16.10 14.14 10.54
CA TRP A 135 15.37 14.22 11.80
C TRP A 135 14.45 13.01 11.98
N GLN A 136 14.14 12.71 13.24
CA GLN A 136 13.15 11.71 13.61
C GLN A 136 12.34 12.23 14.79
N VAL A 137 11.02 12.14 14.69
CA VAL A 137 10.09 12.59 15.73
C VAL A 137 9.02 11.54 16.00
N PRO A 138 8.48 11.43 17.22
CA PRO A 138 7.32 10.61 17.50
C PRO A 138 6.12 11.02 16.64
N LEU A 139 5.38 10.05 16.12
CA LEU A 139 4.16 10.26 15.34
C LEU A 139 2.96 9.74 16.12
N GLY A 140 2.05 10.65 16.44
CA GLY A 140 0.91 10.38 17.31
C GLY A 140 1.25 10.39 18.79
N GLU A 141 0.22 10.32 19.61
CA GLU A 141 0.33 10.22 21.06
C GLU A 141 -0.77 9.32 21.61
N ASP A 142 -0.39 8.24 22.29
CA ASP A 142 -1.36 7.35 22.91
C ASP A 142 -1.93 7.98 24.18
N PRO A 143 -3.26 8.23 24.26
CA PRO A 143 -3.88 8.86 25.41
C PRO A 143 -3.67 8.10 26.74
N LYS A 144 -3.52 6.77 26.69
CA LYS A 144 -3.25 5.94 27.86
C LYS A 144 -1.88 6.27 28.44
N PHE A 145 -0.84 6.26 27.60
CA PHE A 145 0.53 6.54 28.02
C PHE A 145 0.70 7.99 28.45
N LYS A 146 0.04 8.91 27.77
CA LYS A 146 -0.01 10.33 28.19
C LYS A 146 -0.55 10.49 29.60
N LYS A 147 -1.66 9.82 29.95
CA LYS A 147 -2.22 9.82 31.31
C LYS A 147 -1.27 9.21 32.35
N MET A 148 -0.37 8.32 31.94
CA MET A 148 0.67 7.76 32.78
C MET A 148 1.92 8.64 32.93
N GLY A 149 1.91 9.85 32.32
CA GLY A 149 3.04 10.78 32.34
C GLY A 149 4.10 10.51 31.28
N ILE A 150 3.85 9.57 30.36
CA ILE A 150 4.76 9.24 29.26
C ILE A 150 4.37 10.09 28.05
N ALA A 151 5.03 11.23 27.90
CA ALA A 151 4.85 12.11 26.75
C ALA A 151 5.60 11.56 25.51
N ASN A 152 5.14 12.00 24.32
CA ASN A 152 5.78 11.62 23.05
C ASN A 152 5.85 10.10 22.85
N SER A 153 4.83 9.38 23.29
CA SER A 153 4.78 7.92 23.19
C SER A 153 4.80 7.43 21.75
N GLY A 154 4.49 8.28 20.78
CA GLY A 154 4.14 7.82 19.45
C GLY A 154 2.90 6.93 19.50
N MET A 155 2.43 6.49 18.36
CA MET A 155 1.30 5.57 18.27
C MET A 155 1.42 4.70 17.04
N PHE A 156 0.79 3.51 17.07
CA PHE A 156 0.62 2.73 15.85
C PHE A 156 0.05 3.61 14.73
N ASN A 157 0.69 3.57 13.58
CA ASN A 157 0.29 4.37 12.43
C ASN A 157 0.04 3.49 11.20
N ARG A 158 -0.95 3.88 10.41
CA ARG A 158 -1.30 3.21 9.16
C ARG A 158 -1.76 4.27 8.17
N GLY A 159 -0.95 4.51 7.17
CA GLY A 159 -1.18 5.53 6.15
C GLY A 159 0.13 6.22 5.78
N GLY A 160 0.03 7.29 5.03
CA GLY A 160 1.18 8.09 4.61
C GLY A 160 0.88 9.58 4.67
N GLY A 161 1.92 10.39 4.47
CA GLY A 161 1.80 11.84 4.40
C GLY A 161 1.95 12.36 2.97
N ILE A 162 1.61 13.63 2.77
CA ILE A 162 1.88 14.38 1.54
C ILE A 162 2.71 15.60 1.85
N ALA A 163 3.83 15.78 1.13
CA ALA A 163 4.65 16.97 1.19
C ALA A 163 4.16 18.02 0.18
N THR A 164 4.19 19.28 0.57
CA THR A 164 3.80 20.41 -0.27
C THR A 164 5.02 21.28 -0.59
N SER A 165 4.96 22.02 -1.70
CA SER A 165 6.03 22.97 -2.09
C SER A 165 6.24 24.08 -1.06
N GLY A 166 5.25 24.35 -0.19
CA GLY A 166 5.36 25.29 0.91
C GLY A 166 6.15 24.78 2.13
N GLY A 167 6.72 23.58 2.06
CA GLY A 167 7.54 23.01 3.14
C GLY A 167 6.74 22.37 4.27
N LEU A 168 5.47 22.02 4.04
CA LEU A 168 4.62 21.32 4.98
C LEU A 168 4.46 19.85 4.59
N ILE A 169 4.38 18.98 5.59
CA ILE A 169 3.96 17.59 5.44
C ILE A 169 2.66 17.39 6.19
N PHE A 170 1.59 17.01 5.48
CA PHE A 170 0.30 16.68 6.09
C PHE A 170 0.17 15.17 6.24
N ILE A 171 -0.23 14.73 7.44
CA ILE A 171 -0.42 13.32 7.76
C ILE A 171 -1.49 13.14 8.84
N GLY A 172 -2.35 12.13 8.67
CA GLY A 172 -3.20 11.57 9.72
C GLY A 172 -2.55 10.30 10.26
N ALA A 173 -2.98 9.17 9.77
CA ALA A 173 -2.35 7.84 9.94
C ALA A 173 -2.36 7.26 11.36
N THR A 174 -2.62 8.02 12.41
CA THR A 174 -2.51 7.60 13.81
C THR A 174 -3.87 7.35 14.46
N GLY A 175 -3.90 6.41 15.41
CA GLY A 175 -5.13 6.02 16.12
C GLY A 175 -5.65 7.07 17.11
N ASP A 176 -4.92 8.17 17.34
CA ASP A 176 -5.40 9.35 18.10
C ASP A 176 -6.34 10.24 17.29
N ASN A 177 -6.61 9.87 16.03
CA ASN A 177 -7.48 10.58 15.11
C ASN A 177 -7.05 12.04 14.83
N MET A 178 -5.76 12.35 15.00
CA MET A 178 -5.24 13.69 14.73
C MET A 178 -4.76 13.80 13.29
N PHE A 179 -5.11 14.91 12.64
CA PHE A 179 -4.53 15.32 11.37
C PHE A 179 -3.53 16.43 11.62
N ARG A 180 -2.29 16.25 11.15
CA ARG A 180 -1.17 17.12 11.52
C ARG A 180 -0.48 17.70 10.30
N ALA A 181 0.02 18.94 10.46
CA ALA A 181 0.98 19.52 9.55
C ALA A 181 2.33 19.68 10.27
N PHE A 182 3.36 19.11 9.67
CA PHE A 182 4.73 19.17 10.12
C PHE A 182 5.55 20.10 9.24
N ASP A 183 6.52 20.78 9.83
CA ASP A 183 7.58 21.44 9.10
C ASP A 183 8.50 20.39 8.46
N GLN A 184 8.66 20.45 7.15
CA GLN A 184 9.42 19.47 6.37
C GLN A 184 10.91 19.43 6.76
N LYS A 185 11.49 20.56 7.19
CA LYS A 185 12.92 20.66 7.51
C LYS A 185 13.27 20.18 8.90
N THR A 186 12.35 20.35 9.84
CA THR A 186 12.63 20.14 11.28
C THR A 186 11.80 19.03 11.91
N GLY A 187 10.75 18.53 11.26
CA GLY A 187 9.81 17.60 11.85
C GLY A 187 8.93 18.18 12.95
N LYS A 188 8.96 19.53 13.16
CA LYS A 188 8.14 20.18 14.18
C LYS A 188 6.68 20.20 13.74
N VAL A 189 5.76 19.83 14.65
CA VAL A 189 4.31 20.01 14.44
C VAL A 189 4.00 21.49 14.43
N LEU A 190 3.38 21.96 13.35
CA LEU A 190 2.97 23.37 13.18
C LEU A 190 1.46 23.55 13.35
N TRP A 191 0.68 22.51 13.08
CA TRP A 191 -0.78 22.55 13.18
C TRP A 191 -1.34 21.15 13.41
N GLU A 192 -2.43 21.07 14.16
CA GLU A 192 -3.15 19.84 14.45
C GLU A 192 -4.66 20.07 14.41
N TYR A 193 -5.39 19.06 13.99
CA TYR A 193 -6.84 19.04 13.97
C TYR A 193 -7.37 17.66 14.38
N GLN A 194 -8.32 17.62 15.31
CA GLN A 194 -8.99 16.40 15.72
C GLN A 194 -10.03 15.99 14.68
N LEU A 195 -9.82 14.84 14.04
CA LEU A 195 -10.76 14.24 13.11
C LEU A 195 -11.84 13.43 13.85
N PRO A 196 -13.02 13.25 13.24
CA PRO A 196 -14.07 12.41 13.83
C PRO A 196 -13.78 10.89 13.75
N GLY A 197 -12.69 10.47 13.10
CA GLY A 197 -12.22 9.11 12.99
C GLY A 197 -10.81 9.04 12.44
N MET A 198 -10.23 7.87 12.39
CA MET A 198 -8.85 7.68 11.92
C MET A 198 -8.74 7.94 10.41
N ALA A 199 -7.74 8.71 10.01
CA ALA A 199 -7.37 8.92 8.61
C ALA A 199 -6.26 7.96 8.18
N SER A 200 -6.60 6.76 7.72
CA SER A 200 -5.64 5.73 7.32
C SER A 200 -5.19 5.81 5.85
N SER A 201 -5.65 6.83 5.12
CA SER A 201 -5.27 7.10 3.73
C SER A 201 -4.15 8.15 3.64
N ILE A 202 -3.52 8.21 2.48
CA ILE A 202 -2.62 9.31 2.13
C ILE A 202 -3.48 10.52 1.76
N PRO A 203 -3.24 11.72 2.34
CA PRO A 203 -3.91 12.94 1.94
C PRO A 203 -3.61 13.29 0.48
N SER A 204 -4.47 14.11 -0.12
CA SER A 204 -4.24 14.68 -1.45
C SER A 204 -4.36 16.20 -1.40
N THR A 205 -3.66 16.90 -2.32
CA THR A 205 -3.83 18.33 -2.47
C THR A 205 -4.37 18.67 -3.85
N TYR A 206 -5.20 19.72 -3.92
CA TYR A 206 -5.71 20.26 -5.17
C TYR A 206 -5.92 21.78 -5.03
N ALA A 207 -6.12 22.45 -6.14
CA ALA A 207 -6.42 23.87 -6.14
C ALA A 207 -7.72 24.14 -6.91
N VAL A 208 -8.49 25.11 -6.41
CA VAL A 208 -9.65 25.68 -7.12
C VAL A 208 -9.44 27.19 -7.20
N GLY A 209 -9.24 27.69 -8.39
CA GLY A 209 -8.74 29.06 -8.59
C GLY A 209 -7.38 29.23 -7.90
N ASN A 210 -7.26 30.26 -7.07
CA ASN A 210 -6.03 30.55 -6.33
C ASN A 210 -6.02 29.93 -4.90
N LYS A 211 -7.00 29.10 -4.57
CA LYS A 211 -7.13 28.50 -3.23
C LYS A 211 -6.69 27.04 -3.26
N GLN A 212 -5.69 26.72 -2.43
CA GLN A 212 -5.22 25.34 -2.24
C GLN A 212 -6.03 24.66 -1.14
N TYR A 213 -6.30 23.39 -1.37
CA TYR A 213 -6.97 22.49 -0.43
C TYR A 213 -6.11 21.28 -0.13
N VAL A 214 -6.22 20.77 1.08
CA VAL A 214 -5.72 19.45 1.48
C VAL A 214 -6.92 18.62 1.88
N VAL A 215 -7.09 17.45 1.28
CA VAL A 215 -8.20 16.56 1.55
C VAL A 215 -7.70 15.22 2.07
N VAL A 216 -8.40 14.66 3.05
CA VAL A 216 -8.10 13.36 3.62
C VAL A 216 -9.37 12.53 3.75
N SER A 217 -9.27 11.23 3.48
CA SER A 217 -10.34 10.27 3.78
C SER A 217 -10.28 9.88 5.24
N VAL A 218 -11.41 9.92 5.91
CA VAL A 218 -11.57 9.60 7.33
C VAL A 218 -12.49 8.40 7.47
N ASN A 219 -12.04 7.40 8.21
CA ASN A 219 -12.80 6.18 8.46
C ASN A 219 -14.04 6.47 9.30
N GLY A 220 -15.06 5.63 9.14
CA GLY A 220 -16.23 5.67 10.01
C GLY A 220 -15.86 5.30 11.44
N GLU A 221 -16.52 5.95 12.42
CA GLU A 221 -16.32 5.72 13.84
C GLU A 221 -17.67 5.52 14.52
N GLN A 222 -17.85 4.36 15.15
CA GLN A 222 -19.13 3.98 15.75
C GLN A 222 -19.46 4.81 17.02
N GLU A 223 -18.43 5.13 17.80
CA GLU A 223 -18.61 5.85 19.08
C GLU A 223 -19.24 7.23 18.91
N ASN A 224 -18.95 7.91 17.82
CA ASN A 224 -19.51 9.25 17.51
C ASN A 224 -20.52 9.24 16.36
N ASN A 225 -20.95 8.04 15.89
CA ASN A 225 -21.88 7.85 14.78
C ASN A 225 -21.41 8.50 13.45
N PHE A 226 -20.12 8.65 13.25
CA PHE A 226 -19.55 9.13 12.01
C PHE A 226 -19.43 7.98 10.99
N LYS A 227 -20.05 8.14 9.82
CA LYS A 227 -20.12 7.09 8.79
C LYS A 227 -18.87 7.03 7.90
N GLY A 228 -17.89 7.89 8.13
CA GLY A 228 -16.73 8.07 7.25
C GLY A 228 -17.02 9.09 6.13
N GLY A 229 -15.94 9.59 5.52
CA GLY A 229 -16.05 10.57 4.45
C GLY A 229 -14.73 11.28 4.15
N TYR A 230 -14.82 12.35 3.38
CA TYR A 230 -13.70 13.21 3.05
C TYR A 230 -13.80 14.53 3.81
N ILE A 231 -12.68 14.97 4.38
CA ILE A 231 -12.57 16.27 5.02
C ILE A 231 -11.52 17.08 4.27
N ALA A 232 -11.90 18.28 3.82
CA ALA A 232 -11.02 19.19 3.09
C ALA A 232 -10.70 20.42 3.95
N PHE A 233 -9.42 20.76 3.99
CA PHE A 233 -8.89 21.93 4.70
C PHE A 233 -8.37 22.93 3.68
N ALA A 234 -8.52 24.20 3.98
CA ALA A 234 -7.96 25.30 3.19
C ALA A 234 -7.54 26.44 4.10
N ILE A 235 -6.50 27.16 3.71
CA ILE A 235 -6.11 28.42 4.33
C ILE A 235 -7.17 29.47 3.97
N GLN A 236 -7.67 30.18 4.94
CA GLN A 236 -8.61 31.30 4.76
C GLN A 236 -7.87 32.57 4.33
#